data_2231306ed5abccb34599030ecdbe2ee5
#
_entry.id   2231306ed5abccb34599030ecdbe2ee5
#
_cell.length_a   1.000
_cell.length_b   1.000
_cell.length_c   1.000
_cell.angle_alpha   90.00
_cell.angle_beta   90.00
_cell.angle_gamma   90.00
#
_symmetry.space_group_name_H-M   'P 1'
#
loop_
_entity.id
_entity.type
_entity.pdbx_description
1 polymer ?
#
loop_
_entity_poly.entity_id
_entity_poly.type
_entity_poly.pdbx_seq_one_letter_code
_entity_poly.pdbx_strand_id
1 'polypeptide(L)'
;MYAIDGPGTAQYGRTLIVGERGADFRAHEYDLAGDFEGQALHAGAFELYLNDGARCHLAQVQDWGSGEVFDASTRFVGVGRDAYCHWLPALLGGHLVRQHLELAVSEPGGDMAFRGVFFAQEKELLDVFAVDLHETGPSGGDVHWRGAATGESRASFEGLIQIDPGAQQTHTYLQIHTMMLSHKARLDAIPSVLVSADDVSASHGGTVGELDEDAIFYMQTRGLDRASAVRVIVEGFFEPLISQLQDEPLEEVVRTKIAAKLAAAREDIEAYAASR
;
A
#
# COMPACT_ATOMS: atom_id res chain seq x y z
N MET A 1 9.07 12.12 9.72
CA MET A 1 9.69 12.13 8.38
C MET A 1 11.10 11.57 8.49
N TYR A 2 11.41 10.61 7.66
CA TYR A 2 12.76 10.09 7.47
C TYR A 2 13.27 10.56 6.11
N ALA A 3 14.52 10.99 6.04
CA ALA A 3 15.13 11.46 4.80
C ALA A 3 16.54 10.90 4.66
N ILE A 4 16.87 10.45 3.45
CA ILE A 4 18.21 10.00 3.06
C ILE A 4 18.75 10.97 2.02
N ASP A 5 19.87 11.62 2.33
CA ASP A 5 20.43 12.71 1.51
C ASP A 5 21.56 12.25 0.57
N GLY A 6 21.99 10.98 0.67
CA GLY A 6 23.09 10.50 -0.19
C GLY A 6 23.55 9.09 0.10
N PRO A 7 24.47 8.57 -0.74
CA PRO A 7 24.96 7.22 -0.66
C PRO A 7 25.80 6.95 0.58
N GLY A 8 25.95 5.68 0.94
CA GLY A 8 26.72 5.23 2.11
C GLY A 8 26.03 5.52 3.44
N THR A 9 24.80 6.02 3.42
CA THR A 9 24.01 6.29 4.63
C THR A 9 23.29 5.03 5.09
N ALA A 10 23.32 4.74 6.38
CA ALA A 10 22.46 3.76 7.03
C ALA A 10 21.63 4.46 8.13
N GLN A 11 20.33 4.46 7.97
CA GLN A 11 19.38 5.08 8.88
C GLN A 11 18.59 4.03 9.64
N TYR A 12 18.56 4.14 10.95
CA TYR A 12 17.77 3.28 11.84
C TYR A 12 16.79 4.18 12.60
N GLY A 13 15.54 4.09 12.20
CA GLY A 13 14.48 4.92 12.76
C GLY A 13 13.50 4.13 13.61
N ARG A 14 12.99 4.74 14.69
CA ARG A 14 11.84 4.24 15.41
C ARG A 14 10.88 5.37 15.73
N THR A 15 9.62 5.19 15.34
CA THR A 15 8.51 6.09 15.69
C THR A 15 7.55 5.33 16.59
N LEU A 16 7.17 5.92 17.72
CA LEU A 16 6.13 5.42 18.60
C LEU A 16 5.08 6.50 18.81
N ILE A 17 3.83 6.18 18.51
CA ILE A 17 2.68 7.07 18.73
C ILE A 17 1.68 6.33 19.62
N VAL A 18 1.15 7.04 20.62
CA VAL A 18 0.07 6.52 21.47
C VAL A 18 -1.11 7.48 21.39
N GLY A 19 -2.21 7.01 20.80
CA GLY A 19 -3.50 7.68 20.86
C GLY A 19 -4.18 7.36 22.18
N GLU A 20 -4.21 8.32 23.10
CA GLU A 20 -4.85 8.16 24.39
C GLU A 20 -6.37 7.98 24.23
N ARG A 21 -7.02 7.53 25.31
CA ARG A 21 -8.46 7.25 25.32
C ARG A 21 -9.28 8.39 24.73
N GLY A 22 -10.06 8.09 23.68
CA GLY A 22 -10.92 9.03 22.99
C GLY A 22 -10.19 10.08 22.15
N ALA A 23 -8.89 9.93 21.92
CA ALA A 23 -8.16 10.82 21.01
C ALA A 23 -8.70 10.70 19.58
N ASP A 24 -8.75 11.81 18.86
CA ASP A 24 -9.10 11.86 17.44
C ASP A 24 -8.07 12.72 16.73
N PHE A 25 -7.28 12.08 15.84
CA PHE A 25 -6.14 12.75 15.21
C PHE A 25 -5.79 12.17 13.85
N ARG A 26 -4.97 12.93 13.12
CA ARG A 26 -4.32 12.49 11.89
C ARG A 26 -2.81 12.41 12.10
N ALA A 27 -2.17 11.40 11.53
CA ALA A 27 -0.74 11.25 11.53
C ALA A 27 -0.23 11.01 10.10
N HIS A 28 0.80 11.74 9.73
CA HIS A 28 1.45 11.58 8.43
C HIS A 28 2.92 11.23 8.63
N GLU A 29 3.38 10.20 7.93
CA GLU A 29 4.79 9.85 7.85
C GLU A 29 5.26 9.92 6.40
N TYR A 30 6.44 10.49 6.22
CA TYR A 30 7.10 10.57 4.93
C TYR A 30 8.48 9.94 5.04
N ASP A 31 8.75 8.98 4.16
CA ASP A 31 10.05 8.34 3.98
C ASP A 31 10.55 8.70 2.59
N LEU A 32 11.54 9.57 2.51
CA LEU A 32 11.98 10.19 1.28
C LEU A 32 13.48 10.06 1.09
N ALA A 33 13.91 9.94 -0.15
CA ALA A 33 15.30 10.13 -0.54
C ALA A 33 15.41 11.07 -1.74
N GLY A 34 16.53 11.78 -1.80
CA GLY A 34 16.91 12.52 -3.00
C GLY A 34 17.43 11.59 -4.10
N ASP A 35 17.68 12.18 -5.27
CA ASP A 35 18.35 11.47 -6.35
C ASP A 35 19.87 11.44 -6.08
N PHE A 36 20.44 10.24 -6.04
CA PHE A 36 21.88 10.02 -5.89
C PHE A 36 22.32 8.71 -6.52
N GLU A 37 23.60 8.62 -6.85
CA GLU A 37 24.22 7.38 -7.29
C GLU A 37 24.84 6.64 -6.10
N GLY A 38 24.58 5.34 -5.98
CA GLY A 38 25.11 4.47 -4.94
C GLY A 38 24.04 4.01 -3.94
N GLN A 39 24.46 3.27 -2.93
CA GLN A 39 23.58 2.55 -2.02
C GLN A 39 23.36 3.27 -0.70
N ALA A 40 22.14 3.14 -0.18
CA ALA A 40 21.80 3.56 1.17
C ALA A 40 20.82 2.54 1.80
N LEU A 41 20.74 2.53 3.13
CA LEU A 41 19.88 1.64 3.89
C LEU A 41 18.93 2.44 4.79
N HIS A 42 17.66 2.12 4.72
CA HIS A 42 16.70 2.43 5.78
C HIS A 42 16.27 1.15 6.49
N ALA A 43 16.28 1.16 7.81
CA ALA A 43 15.70 0.11 8.62
C ALA A 43 14.83 0.76 9.71
N GLY A 44 13.52 0.74 9.49
CA GLY A 44 12.56 1.48 10.28
C GLY A 44 11.65 0.59 11.12
N ALA A 45 11.25 1.12 12.28
CA ALA A 45 10.16 0.59 13.07
C ALA A 45 9.15 1.71 13.35
N PHE A 46 7.89 1.46 13.03
CA PHE A 46 6.78 2.35 13.35
C PHE A 46 5.76 1.61 14.20
N GLU A 47 5.33 2.21 15.28
CA GLU A 47 4.32 1.65 16.19
C GLU A 47 3.29 2.72 16.52
N LEU A 48 2.02 2.38 16.32
CA LEU A 48 0.87 3.18 16.73
C LEU A 48 -0.03 2.33 17.62
N TYR A 49 -0.31 2.81 18.81
CA TYR A 49 -1.27 2.18 19.71
C TYR A 49 -2.45 3.13 19.93
N LEU A 50 -3.67 2.65 19.66
CA LEU A 50 -4.92 3.37 19.87
C LEU A 50 -5.63 2.81 21.10
N ASN A 51 -5.70 3.59 22.17
CA ASN A 51 -6.44 3.23 23.38
C ASN A 51 -7.95 3.36 23.16
N ASP A 52 -8.75 2.99 24.17
CA ASP A 52 -10.22 2.92 24.11
C ASP A 52 -10.85 4.13 23.41
N GLY A 53 -11.65 3.89 22.39
CA GLY A 53 -12.39 4.90 21.64
C GLY A 53 -11.53 5.88 20.84
N ALA A 54 -10.22 5.67 20.75
CA ALA A 54 -9.35 6.53 19.95
C ALA A 54 -9.58 6.31 18.45
N ARG A 55 -9.41 7.37 17.67
CA ARG A 55 -9.52 7.37 16.21
C ARG A 55 -8.27 7.96 15.59
N CYS A 56 -7.75 7.28 14.56
CA CYS A 56 -6.60 7.78 13.82
C CYS A 56 -6.79 7.60 12.31
N HIS A 57 -6.49 8.64 11.57
CA HIS A 57 -6.21 8.55 10.13
C HIS A 57 -4.70 8.62 9.95
N LEU A 58 -4.08 7.48 9.62
CA LEU A 58 -2.65 7.36 9.38
C LEU A 58 -2.37 7.27 7.89
N ALA A 59 -1.60 8.19 7.36
CA ALA A 59 -1.09 8.12 6.01
C ALA A 59 0.43 8.05 5.99
N GLN A 60 0.98 7.16 5.19
CA GLN A 60 2.41 6.98 5.06
C GLN A 60 2.78 7.01 3.58
N VAL A 61 3.71 7.86 3.20
CA VAL A 61 4.22 7.94 1.83
C VAL A 61 5.71 7.59 1.86
N GLN A 62 6.04 6.49 1.21
CA GLN A 62 7.40 6.03 1.03
C GLN A 62 7.79 6.24 -0.43
N ASP A 63 8.80 7.08 -0.67
CA ASP A 63 9.36 7.38 -1.97
C ASP A 63 10.88 7.59 -1.83
N TRP A 64 11.65 6.54 -2.04
CA TRP A 64 13.09 6.57 -1.89
C TRP A 64 13.83 7.11 -3.12
N GLY A 65 13.13 7.81 -4.02
CA GLY A 65 13.73 8.44 -5.21
C GLY A 65 14.33 7.43 -6.19
N SER A 66 15.32 7.87 -6.95
CA SER A 66 16.04 7.07 -7.95
C SER A 66 17.30 6.39 -7.42
N GLY A 67 17.68 6.63 -6.16
CA GLY A 67 18.86 6.00 -5.54
C GLY A 67 18.66 4.51 -5.23
N GLU A 68 19.77 3.78 -5.08
CA GLU A 68 19.71 2.38 -4.64
C GLU A 68 19.43 2.29 -3.13
N VAL A 69 18.23 2.68 -2.70
CA VAL A 69 17.82 2.57 -1.30
C VAL A 69 17.25 1.19 -1.03
N PHE A 70 17.83 0.54 -0.03
CA PHE A 70 17.33 -0.71 0.57
C PHE A 70 16.49 -0.33 1.80
N ASP A 71 15.22 -0.72 1.81
CA ASP A 71 14.31 -0.48 2.93
C ASP A 71 13.89 -1.82 3.56
N ALA A 72 14.14 -1.96 4.85
CA ALA A 72 13.67 -3.09 5.65
C ALA A 72 12.92 -2.55 6.87
N SER A 73 11.61 -2.35 6.73
CA SER A 73 10.80 -1.70 7.75
C SER A 73 9.70 -2.61 8.29
N THR A 74 9.41 -2.46 9.58
CA THR A 74 8.26 -3.06 10.24
C THR A 74 7.34 -1.98 10.77
N ARG A 75 6.05 -2.12 10.52
CA ARG A 75 5.04 -1.16 10.95
C ARG A 75 3.91 -1.90 11.65
N PHE A 76 3.56 -1.44 12.84
CA PHE A 76 2.53 -2.02 13.67
C PHE A 76 1.49 -0.98 14.08
N VAL A 77 0.22 -1.35 13.98
CA VAL A 77 -0.90 -0.56 14.51
C VAL A 77 -1.75 -1.45 15.39
N GLY A 78 -1.82 -1.13 16.68
CA GLY A 78 -2.69 -1.79 17.64
C GLY A 78 -3.97 -1.00 17.87
N VAL A 79 -5.13 -1.63 17.69
CA VAL A 79 -6.47 -1.03 17.82
C VAL A 79 -7.14 -1.56 19.07
N GLY A 80 -7.36 -0.68 20.05
CA GLY A 80 -7.99 -0.99 21.30
C GLY A 80 -9.52 -1.00 21.23
N ARG A 81 -10.17 -1.03 22.40
CA ARG A 81 -11.63 -1.14 22.55
C ARG A 81 -12.36 0.02 21.90
N ASP A 82 -13.33 -0.28 21.03
CA ASP A 82 -14.15 0.70 20.32
C ASP A 82 -13.30 1.76 19.56
N ALA A 83 -12.01 1.47 19.32
CA ALA A 83 -11.10 2.33 18.59
C ALA A 83 -11.19 2.07 17.07
N TYR A 84 -10.73 3.04 16.30
CA TYR A 84 -10.75 2.96 14.84
C TYR A 84 -9.44 3.45 14.23
N CYS A 85 -8.89 2.69 13.31
CA CYS A 85 -7.77 3.11 12.50
C CYS A 85 -8.11 3.07 11.01
N HIS A 86 -7.92 4.19 10.33
CA HIS A 86 -7.79 4.21 8.88
C HIS A 86 -6.31 4.39 8.54
N TRP A 87 -5.70 3.37 7.96
CA TRP A 87 -4.28 3.39 7.60
C TRP A 87 -4.10 3.25 6.09
N LEU A 88 -3.38 4.20 5.49
CA LEU A 88 -3.08 4.20 4.05
C LEU A 88 -1.57 4.38 3.81
N PRO A 89 -0.79 3.29 3.64
CA PRO A 89 0.55 3.35 3.08
C PRO A 89 0.54 3.46 1.56
N ALA A 90 1.39 4.34 1.03
CA ALA A 90 1.71 4.48 -0.39
C ALA A 90 3.20 4.16 -0.60
N LEU A 91 3.50 3.06 -1.27
CA LEU A 91 4.86 2.55 -1.51
C LEU A 91 5.25 2.85 -2.95
N LEU A 92 6.05 3.88 -3.16
CA LEU A 92 6.25 4.49 -4.47
C LEU A 92 7.70 4.54 -4.94
N GLY A 93 8.64 3.87 -4.29
CA GLY A 93 10.02 3.85 -4.75
C GLY A 93 10.97 3.07 -3.85
N GLY A 94 12.18 2.83 -4.36
CA GLY A 94 13.26 2.14 -3.67
C GLY A 94 13.79 0.94 -4.45
N HIS A 95 15.09 0.69 -4.36
CA HIS A 95 15.74 -0.41 -5.08
C HIS A 95 15.26 -1.78 -4.59
N LEU A 96 15.22 -1.97 -3.27
CA LEU A 96 14.61 -3.10 -2.61
C LEU A 96 13.84 -2.59 -1.39
N VAL A 97 12.53 -2.82 -1.40
CA VAL A 97 11.65 -2.44 -0.29
C VAL A 97 11.02 -3.70 0.27
N ARG A 98 11.32 -4.01 1.52
CA ARG A 98 10.68 -5.08 2.26
C ARG A 98 9.98 -4.52 3.48
N GLN A 99 8.66 -4.61 3.48
CA GLN A 99 7.85 -4.10 4.58
C GLN A 99 6.96 -5.18 5.19
N HIS A 100 6.99 -5.25 6.50
CA HIS A 100 6.03 -5.99 7.31
C HIS A 100 5.06 -4.99 7.92
N LEU A 101 3.80 -5.08 7.53
CA LEU A 101 2.72 -4.18 7.94
C LEU A 101 1.71 -5.00 8.73
N GLU A 102 1.50 -4.70 10.00
CA GLU A 102 0.55 -5.41 10.85
C GLU A 102 -0.42 -4.43 11.49
N LEU A 103 -1.71 -4.71 11.32
CA LEU A 103 -2.78 -4.00 11.98
C LEU A 103 -3.57 -5.01 12.82
N ALA A 104 -3.52 -4.84 14.15
CA ALA A 104 -4.08 -5.77 15.11
C ALA A 104 -5.25 -5.16 15.88
N VAL A 105 -6.41 -5.82 15.85
CA VAL A 105 -7.53 -5.50 16.75
C VAL A 105 -7.42 -6.38 17.99
N SER A 106 -6.99 -5.76 19.09
CA SER A 106 -6.66 -6.47 20.34
C SER A 106 -7.80 -6.45 21.38
N GLU A 107 -8.81 -5.59 21.18
CA GLU A 107 -9.92 -5.42 22.13
C GLU A 107 -11.27 -5.37 21.40
N PRO A 108 -12.39 -5.77 22.07
CA PRO A 108 -13.71 -5.79 21.45
C PRO A 108 -14.18 -4.41 20.93
N GLY A 109 -14.89 -4.41 19.81
CA GLY A 109 -15.42 -3.19 19.18
C GLY A 109 -14.40 -2.42 18.36
N GLY A 110 -13.15 -2.87 18.32
CA GLY A 110 -12.14 -2.28 17.44
C GLY A 110 -12.46 -2.52 15.96
N ASP A 111 -12.17 -1.53 15.13
CA ASP A 111 -12.45 -1.57 13.70
C ASP A 111 -11.32 -0.91 12.91
N MET A 112 -11.10 -1.40 11.68
CA MET A 112 -10.00 -0.91 10.85
C MET A 112 -10.36 -0.79 9.36
N ALA A 113 -9.79 0.21 8.73
CA ALA A 113 -9.69 0.31 7.28
C ALA A 113 -8.21 0.37 6.88
N PHE A 114 -7.71 -0.70 6.28
CA PHE A 114 -6.33 -0.81 5.84
C PHE A 114 -6.27 -0.71 4.33
N ARG A 115 -5.92 0.46 3.83
CA ARG A 115 -5.88 0.80 2.41
C ARG A 115 -4.45 0.99 1.98
N GLY A 116 -4.03 0.43 0.87
CA GLY A 116 -2.65 0.63 0.42
C GLY A 116 -2.52 0.73 -1.08
N VAL A 117 -1.53 1.48 -1.52
CA VAL A 117 -1.14 1.56 -2.92
C VAL A 117 0.35 1.30 -3.08
N PHE A 118 0.74 0.65 -4.18
CA PHE A 118 2.14 0.51 -4.54
C PHE A 118 2.34 0.61 -6.04
N PHE A 119 3.51 1.12 -6.44
CA PHE A 119 3.91 1.17 -7.84
C PHE A 119 5.39 0.88 -7.99
N ALA A 120 5.71 -0.30 -8.54
CA ALA A 120 7.08 -0.72 -8.83
C ALA A 120 7.44 -0.46 -10.30
N GLN A 121 8.64 0.06 -10.56
CA GLN A 121 9.11 0.36 -11.91
C GLN A 121 10.58 -0.06 -12.11
N GLU A 122 11.06 -0.04 -13.36
CA GLU A 122 12.44 -0.33 -13.72
C GLU A 122 12.90 -1.70 -13.20
N LYS A 123 13.79 -1.74 -12.21
CA LYS A 123 14.30 -2.95 -11.56
C LYS A 123 14.01 -2.99 -10.07
N GLU A 124 13.06 -2.17 -9.61
CA GLU A 124 12.63 -2.14 -8.21
C GLU A 124 12.12 -3.51 -7.76
N LEU A 125 12.46 -3.87 -6.53
CA LEU A 125 11.98 -5.06 -5.86
C LEU A 125 11.12 -4.63 -4.67
N LEU A 126 9.84 -4.96 -4.70
CA LEU A 126 8.90 -4.65 -3.62
C LEU A 126 8.36 -5.95 -3.02
N ASP A 127 8.56 -6.14 -1.72
CA ASP A 127 8.07 -7.29 -0.96
C ASP A 127 7.28 -6.79 0.26
N VAL A 128 5.97 -6.94 0.21
CA VAL A 128 5.05 -6.47 1.26
C VAL A 128 4.32 -7.65 1.87
N PHE A 129 4.46 -7.80 3.18
CA PHE A 129 3.65 -8.71 3.98
C PHE A 129 2.72 -7.88 4.86
N ALA A 130 1.42 -7.95 4.60
CA ALA A 130 0.38 -7.20 5.30
C ALA A 130 -0.51 -8.15 6.11
N VAL A 131 -0.63 -7.90 7.41
CA VAL A 131 -1.42 -8.73 8.34
C VAL A 131 -2.60 -7.93 8.88
N ASP A 132 -3.77 -8.51 8.74
CA ASP A 132 -5.04 -8.10 9.35
C ASP A 132 -5.32 -9.07 10.49
N LEU A 133 -4.93 -8.69 11.71
CA LEU A 133 -5.00 -9.56 12.89
C LEU A 133 -6.18 -9.20 13.79
N HIS A 134 -7.02 -10.19 14.06
CA HIS A 134 -8.11 -10.10 15.02
C HIS A 134 -7.83 -11.03 16.22
N GLU A 135 -7.46 -10.46 17.35
CA GLU A 135 -7.18 -11.22 18.58
C GLU A 135 -8.44 -11.45 19.40
N THR A 136 -9.43 -10.52 19.28
CA THR A 136 -10.68 -10.56 20.04
C THR A 136 -11.84 -10.01 19.20
N GLY A 137 -13.06 -10.36 19.56
CA GLY A 137 -14.27 -9.90 18.88
C GLY A 137 -15.33 -9.34 19.86
N PRO A 138 -16.40 -8.70 19.36
CA PRO A 138 -16.61 -8.41 17.93
C PRO A 138 -15.60 -7.41 17.38
N SER A 139 -15.21 -7.57 16.10
CA SER A 139 -14.24 -6.70 15.44
C SER A 139 -14.51 -6.55 13.95
N GLY A 140 -14.04 -5.46 13.36
CA GLY A 140 -14.18 -5.18 11.93
C GLY A 140 -12.84 -4.97 11.23
N GLY A 141 -12.76 -5.40 9.97
CA GLY A 141 -11.61 -5.18 9.11
C GLY A 141 -12.01 -5.02 7.65
N ASP A 142 -11.42 -4.04 6.98
CA ASP A 142 -11.65 -3.81 5.56
C ASP A 142 -10.33 -3.44 4.88
N VAL A 143 -9.70 -4.43 4.24
CA VAL A 143 -8.35 -4.35 3.68
C VAL A 143 -8.40 -4.29 2.17
N HIS A 144 -7.97 -3.18 1.58
CA HIS A 144 -7.93 -3.01 0.13
C HIS A 144 -6.58 -2.49 -0.34
N TRP A 145 -5.98 -3.21 -1.27
CA TRP A 145 -4.72 -2.84 -1.88
C TRP A 145 -4.81 -2.75 -3.39
N ARG A 146 -4.13 -1.75 -3.95
CA ARG A 146 -3.94 -1.62 -5.39
C ARG A 146 -2.49 -1.43 -5.73
N GLY A 147 -2.02 -2.20 -6.70
CA GLY A 147 -0.62 -2.16 -7.11
C GLY A 147 -0.43 -2.20 -8.61
N ALA A 148 0.66 -1.61 -9.08
CA ALA A 148 1.09 -1.75 -10.47
C ALA A 148 2.58 -2.03 -10.57
N ALA A 149 2.98 -2.70 -11.65
CA ALA A 149 4.39 -2.97 -11.96
C ALA A 149 4.68 -2.78 -13.44
N THR A 150 5.82 -2.14 -13.73
CA THR A 150 6.31 -1.90 -15.08
C THR A 150 7.82 -2.13 -15.19
N GLY A 151 8.39 -2.05 -16.41
CA GLY A 151 9.81 -2.33 -16.65
C GLY A 151 10.16 -3.79 -16.38
N GLU A 152 11.23 -4.02 -15.65
CA GLU A 152 11.70 -5.34 -15.19
C GLU A 152 11.47 -5.51 -13.67
N SER A 153 10.60 -4.69 -13.08
CA SER A 153 10.33 -4.70 -11.64
C SER A 153 9.63 -5.98 -11.18
N ARG A 154 9.75 -6.24 -9.88
CA ARG A 154 9.06 -7.35 -9.24
C ARG A 154 8.38 -6.85 -7.98
N ALA A 155 7.10 -7.15 -7.83
CA ALA A 155 6.37 -6.86 -6.62
C ALA A 155 5.65 -8.12 -6.12
N SER A 156 5.83 -8.43 -4.85
CA SER A 156 5.09 -9.46 -4.12
C SER A 156 4.27 -8.79 -3.03
N PHE A 157 2.98 -9.06 -3.02
CA PHE A 157 2.10 -8.66 -1.95
C PHE A 157 1.46 -9.89 -1.34
N GLU A 158 1.82 -10.21 -0.11
CA GLU A 158 1.18 -11.23 0.70
C GLU A 158 0.28 -10.58 1.73
N GLY A 159 -1.03 -10.89 1.66
CA GLY A 159 -2.03 -10.38 2.60
C GLY A 159 -2.58 -11.52 3.44
N LEU A 160 -2.45 -11.44 4.76
CA LEU A 160 -2.98 -12.44 5.70
C LEU A 160 -4.11 -11.84 6.53
N ILE A 161 -5.29 -12.46 6.51
CA ILE A 161 -6.27 -12.30 7.56
C ILE A 161 -6.01 -13.38 8.60
N GLN A 162 -5.79 -12.99 9.83
CA GLN A 162 -5.68 -13.92 10.96
C GLN A 162 -6.76 -13.64 11.99
N ILE A 163 -7.56 -14.66 12.32
CA ILE A 163 -8.64 -14.56 13.31
C ILE A 163 -8.40 -15.59 14.39
N ASP A 164 -8.07 -15.12 15.59
CA ASP A 164 -7.77 -15.94 16.74
C ASP A 164 -9.05 -16.54 17.38
N PRO A 165 -8.96 -17.57 18.21
CA PRO A 165 -10.13 -18.25 18.79
C PRO A 165 -11.08 -17.32 19.57
N GLY A 166 -10.55 -16.25 20.18
CA GLY A 166 -11.31 -15.24 20.92
C GLY A 166 -12.05 -14.22 20.06
N ALA A 167 -11.73 -14.15 18.78
CA ALA A 167 -12.26 -13.14 17.87
C ALA A 167 -13.59 -13.57 17.21
N GLN A 168 -14.56 -13.97 18.05
CA GLN A 168 -15.90 -14.27 17.57
C GLN A 168 -16.62 -13.00 17.10
N GLN A 169 -17.53 -13.13 16.14
CA GLN A 169 -18.28 -12.03 15.51
C GLN A 169 -17.38 -11.03 14.78
N THR A 170 -16.25 -11.52 14.25
CA THR A 170 -15.38 -10.74 13.37
C THR A 170 -15.96 -10.70 11.96
N HIS A 171 -15.93 -9.52 11.36
CA HIS A 171 -16.26 -9.30 9.96
C HIS A 171 -15.08 -8.64 9.25
N THR A 172 -14.44 -9.34 8.32
CA THR A 172 -13.30 -8.78 7.59
C THR A 172 -13.27 -9.20 6.13
N TYR A 173 -12.69 -8.35 5.29
CA TYR A 173 -12.52 -8.58 3.87
C TYR A 173 -11.17 -8.08 3.38
N LEU A 174 -10.41 -8.93 2.67
CA LEU A 174 -9.15 -8.58 2.05
C LEU A 174 -9.28 -8.58 0.52
N GLN A 175 -9.02 -7.45 -0.11
CA GLN A 175 -9.01 -7.32 -1.56
C GLN A 175 -7.69 -6.77 -2.09
N ILE A 176 -7.07 -7.50 -3.01
CA ILE A 176 -5.83 -7.10 -3.67
C ILE A 176 -6.08 -7.02 -5.17
N HIS A 177 -5.97 -5.84 -5.74
CA HIS A 177 -6.02 -5.64 -7.18
C HIS A 177 -4.66 -5.16 -7.68
N THR A 178 -4.10 -5.87 -8.64
CA THR A 178 -2.83 -5.48 -9.24
C THR A 178 -2.91 -5.43 -10.75
N MET A 179 -2.06 -4.59 -11.36
CA MET A 179 -2.02 -4.38 -12.80
C MET A 179 -0.60 -4.50 -13.34
N MET A 180 -0.37 -5.43 -14.25
CA MET A 180 0.88 -5.51 -15.00
C MET A 180 0.87 -4.54 -16.18
N LEU A 181 1.94 -3.73 -16.27
CA LEU A 181 2.14 -2.73 -17.30
C LEU A 181 3.37 -3.01 -18.19
N SER A 182 3.99 -4.18 -18.03
CA SER A 182 5.13 -4.65 -18.84
C SER A 182 5.19 -6.17 -18.86
N HIS A 183 5.65 -6.77 -19.97
CA HIS A 183 5.88 -8.22 -20.09
C HIS A 183 7.03 -8.73 -19.21
N LYS A 184 7.96 -7.87 -18.85
CA LYS A 184 9.11 -8.24 -18.04
C LYS A 184 8.85 -8.05 -16.54
N ALA A 185 7.83 -7.28 -16.19
CA ALA A 185 7.41 -7.10 -14.81
C ALA A 185 6.82 -8.40 -14.25
N ARG A 186 6.93 -8.56 -12.95
CA ARG A 186 6.28 -9.65 -12.21
C ARG A 186 5.49 -9.11 -11.03
N LEU A 187 4.26 -9.59 -10.92
CA LEU A 187 3.37 -9.31 -9.80
C LEU A 187 2.86 -10.61 -9.21
N ASP A 188 3.07 -10.79 -7.92
CA ASP A 188 2.53 -11.90 -7.15
C ASP A 188 1.56 -11.31 -6.10
N ALA A 189 0.26 -11.66 -6.18
CA ALA A 189 -0.77 -11.30 -5.21
C ALA A 189 -1.20 -12.57 -4.47
N ILE A 190 -0.89 -12.66 -3.18
CA ILE A 190 -1.03 -13.87 -2.38
C ILE A 190 -1.93 -13.59 -1.17
N PRO A 191 -3.26 -13.58 -1.34
CA PRO A 191 -4.17 -13.47 -0.22
C PRO A 191 -4.28 -14.79 0.54
N SER A 192 -4.25 -14.72 1.87
CA SER A 192 -4.32 -15.86 2.76
C SER A 192 -5.29 -15.59 3.92
N VAL A 193 -5.91 -16.64 4.45
CA VAL A 193 -6.80 -16.54 5.61
C VAL A 193 -6.50 -17.69 6.58
N LEU A 194 -6.28 -17.33 7.83
CA LEU A 194 -6.13 -18.25 8.96
C LEU A 194 -7.23 -17.97 9.98
N VAL A 195 -8.22 -18.85 10.08
CA VAL A 195 -9.38 -18.68 10.96
C VAL A 195 -9.38 -19.76 12.03
N SER A 196 -9.39 -19.33 13.29
CA SER A 196 -9.45 -20.19 14.46
C SER A 196 -10.72 -19.96 15.31
N ALA A 197 -11.67 -19.12 14.83
CA ALA A 197 -12.96 -18.86 15.45
C ALA A 197 -14.09 -19.41 14.59
N ASP A 198 -15.27 -19.67 15.17
CA ASP A 198 -16.39 -20.31 14.50
C ASP A 198 -17.44 -19.32 13.96
N ASP A 199 -17.76 -18.27 14.74
CA ASP A 199 -18.80 -17.28 14.39
C ASP A 199 -18.14 -16.04 13.76
N VAL A 200 -17.72 -16.15 12.51
CA VAL A 200 -17.04 -15.08 11.78
C VAL A 200 -17.47 -15.01 10.32
N SER A 201 -17.29 -13.84 9.72
CA SER A 201 -17.42 -13.63 8.28
C SER A 201 -16.10 -13.07 7.75
N ALA A 202 -15.31 -13.93 7.11
CA ALA A 202 -14.04 -13.54 6.53
C ALA A 202 -13.98 -14.01 5.06
N SER A 203 -13.52 -13.13 4.20
CA SER A 203 -13.30 -13.49 2.79
C SER A 203 -12.15 -12.70 2.19
N HIS A 204 -11.60 -13.23 1.11
CA HIS A 204 -10.54 -12.56 0.39
C HIS A 204 -10.70 -12.68 -1.12
N GLY A 205 -10.08 -11.76 -1.86
CA GLY A 205 -9.99 -11.78 -3.31
C GLY A 205 -8.69 -11.17 -3.80
N GLY A 206 -8.12 -11.76 -4.83
CA GLY A 206 -6.92 -11.25 -5.47
C GLY A 206 -7.05 -11.28 -6.99
N THR A 207 -6.60 -10.23 -7.66
CA THR A 207 -6.51 -10.20 -9.12
C THR A 207 -5.17 -9.64 -9.57
N VAL A 208 -4.59 -10.29 -10.57
CA VAL A 208 -3.50 -9.73 -11.37
C VAL A 208 -4.08 -9.46 -12.76
N GLY A 209 -4.36 -8.20 -13.02
CA GLY A 209 -4.95 -7.74 -14.28
C GLY A 209 -3.89 -7.18 -15.23
N GLU A 210 -4.35 -6.89 -16.42
CA GLU A 210 -3.60 -6.27 -17.49
C GLU A 210 -4.37 -5.06 -18.00
N LEU A 211 -3.75 -4.28 -18.88
CA LEU A 211 -4.45 -3.17 -19.53
C LEU A 211 -5.63 -3.69 -20.36
N ASP A 212 -6.79 -3.10 -20.16
CA ASP A 212 -8.01 -3.39 -20.91
C ASP A 212 -7.97 -2.68 -22.27
N GLU A 213 -7.72 -3.43 -23.32
CA GLU A 213 -7.63 -2.93 -24.69
C GLU A 213 -8.97 -2.37 -25.21
N ASP A 214 -10.09 -2.92 -24.78
CA ASP A 214 -11.41 -2.40 -25.14
C ASP A 214 -11.65 -1.04 -24.49
N ALA A 215 -11.22 -0.86 -23.25
CA ALA A 215 -11.27 0.43 -22.57
C ALA A 215 -10.34 1.45 -23.25
N ILE A 216 -9.12 1.06 -23.63
CA ILE A 216 -8.19 1.92 -24.37
C ILE A 216 -8.80 2.31 -25.72
N PHE A 217 -9.31 1.35 -26.48
CA PHE A 217 -9.95 1.62 -27.77
C PHE A 217 -11.14 2.56 -27.62
N TYR A 218 -11.99 2.35 -26.61
CA TYR A 218 -13.10 3.26 -26.33
C TYR A 218 -12.61 4.69 -26.08
N MET A 219 -11.57 4.89 -25.27
CA MET A 219 -10.98 6.20 -25.00
C MET A 219 -10.44 6.85 -26.29
N GLN A 220 -9.78 6.06 -27.16
CA GLN A 220 -9.31 6.54 -28.47
C GLN A 220 -10.46 7.00 -29.38
N THR A 221 -11.60 6.31 -29.38
CA THR A 221 -12.80 6.77 -30.13
C THR A 221 -13.35 8.09 -29.62
N ARG A 222 -12.99 8.50 -28.40
CA ARG A 222 -13.33 9.79 -27.79
C ARG A 222 -12.27 10.87 -28.01
N GLY A 223 -11.22 10.57 -28.80
CA GLY A 223 -10.20 11.53 -29.20
C GLY A 223 -8.94 11.57 -28.35
N LEU A 224 -8.79 10.66 -27.40
CA LEU A 224 -7.53 10.51 -26.67
C LEU A 224 -6.52 9.72 -27.52
N ASP A 225 -5.25 10.10 -27.48
CA ASP A 225 -4.19 9.22 -27.96
C ASP A 225 -4.03 8.03 -27.01
N ARG A 226 -3.35 6.98 -27.48
CA ARG A 226 -3.19 5.74 -26.71
C ARG A 226 -2.50 5.97 -25.35
N ALA A 227 -1.44 6.79 -25.34
CA ALA A 227 -0.69 7.08 -24.12
C ALA A 227 -1.55 7.79 -23.07
N SER A 228 -2.36 8.77 -23.53
CA SER A 228 -3.31 9.46 -22.67
C SER A 228 -4.43 8.53 -22.17
N ALA A 229 -4.92 7.62 -23.01
CA ALA A 229 -5.92 6.63 -22.63
C ALA A 229 -5.38 5.70 -21.53
N VAL A 230 -4.18 5.14 -21.71
CA VAL A 230 -3.53 4.29 -20.71
C VAL A 230 -3.33 5.03 -19.40
N ARG A 231 -2.83 6.28 -19.45
CA ARG A 231 -2.64 7.09 -18.26
C ARG A 231 -3.95 7.26 -17.48
N VAL A 232 -5.02 7.63 -18.14
CA VAL A 232 -6.34 7.83 -17.50
C VAL A 232 -6.85 6.54 -16.86
N ILE A 233 -6.66 5.38 -17.53
CA ILE A 233 -7.07 4.08 -16.98
C ILE A 233 -6.28 3.74 -15.72
N VAL A 234 -4.94 3.92 -15.74
CA VAL A 234 -4.10 3.58 -14.58
C VAL A 234 -4.28 4.57 -13.44
N GLU A 235 -4.38 5.87 -13.70
CA GLU A 235 -4.72 6.86 -12.68
C GLU A 235 -6.10 6.53 -12.05
N GLY A 236 -7.10 6.24 -12.88
CA GLY A 236 -8.42 5.81 -12.43
C GLY A 236 -8.43 4.49 -11.65
N PHE A 237 -7.47 3.60 -11.91
CA PHE A 237 -7.29 2.39 -11.12
C PHE A 237 -6.86 2.68 -9.68
N PHE A 238 -6.02 3.68 -9.43
CA PHE A 238 -5.57 4.04 -8.09
C PHE A 238 -6.54 4.97 -7.34
N GLU A 239 -7.27 5.82 -8.07
CA GLU A 239 -8.09 6.90 -7.51
C GLU A 239 -9.06 6.50 -6.38
N PRO A 240 -9.77 5.35 -6.45
CA PRO A 240 -10.67 4.93 -5.36
C PRO A 240 -10.01 4.71 -4.00
N LEU A 241 -8.69 4.48 -3.94
CA LEU A 241 -7.97 4.41 -2.68
C LEU A 241 -7.33 5.75 -2.33
N ILE A 242 -6.76 6.48 -3.29
CA ILE A 242 -6.12 7.78 -3.06
C ILE A 242 -7.12 8.77 -2.46
N SER A 243 -8.33 8.85 -3.01
CA SER A 243 -9.39 9.74 -2.52
C SER A 243 -9.86 9.43 -1.08
N GLN A 244 -9.49 8.28 -0.54
CA GLN A 244 -9.79 7.92 0.85
C GLN A 244 -8.75 8.44 1.85
N LEU A 245 -7.64 9.03 1.41
CA LEU A 245 -6.70 9.75 2.28
C LEU A 245 -7.38 10.89 3.05
N GLN A 246 -8.42 11.49 2.46
CA GLN A 246 -9.15 12.61 3.03
C GLN A 246 -8.24 13.79 3.43
N ASP A 247 -7.17 13.96 2.66
CA ASP A 247 -6.17 15.01 2.82
C ASP A 247 -5.71 15.44 1.42
N GLU A 248 -6.30 16.50 0.89
CA GLU A 248 -6.10 16.95 -0.50
C GLU A 248 -4.62 17.19 -0.85
N PRO A 249 -3.80 17.86 -0.02
CA PRO A 249 -2.36 17.98 -0.28
C PRO A 249 -1.65 16.64 -0.41
N LEU A 250 -1.99 15.66 0.42
CA LEU A 250 -1.35 14.35 0.41
C LEU A 250 -1.82 13.51 -0.78
N GLU A 251 -3.10 13.57 -1.12
CA GLU A 251 -3.65 12.94 -2.32
C GLU A 251 -2.93 13.43 -3.58
N GLU A 252 -2.69 14.75 -3.66
CA GLU A 252 -1.96 15.33 -4.79
C GLU A 252 -0.51 14.87 -4.86
N VAL A 253 0.16 14.70 -3.72
CA VAL A 253 1.51 14.12 -3.69
C VAL A 253 1.51 12.71 -4.28
N VAL A 254 0.61 11.85 -3.86
CA VAL A 254 0.51 10.47 -4.35
C VAL A 254 0.14 10.44 -5.84
N ARG A 255 -0.84 11.24 -6.28
CA ARG A 255 -1.22 11.34 -7.70
C ARG A 255 -0.05 11.80 -8.57
N THR A 256 0.64 12.84 -8.14
CA THR A 256 1.81 13.38 -8.87
C THR A 256 2.91 12.34 -9.02
N LYS A 257 3.20 11.59 -7.96
CA LYS A 257 4.22 10.52 -8.01
C LYS A 257 3.82 9.37 -8.93
N ILE A 258 2.57 8.92 -8.89
CA ILE A 258 2.05 7.90 -9.81
C ILE A 258 2.11 8.40 -11.25
N ALA A 259 1.69 9.62 -11.51
CA ALA A 259 1.75 10.23 -12.84
C ALA A 259 3.21 10.33 -13.36
N ALA A 260 4.16 10.69 -12.50
CA ALA A 260 5.58 10.76 -12.84
C ALA A 260 6.14 9.37 -13.21
N LYS A 261 5.81 8.33 -12.43
CA LYS A 261 6.18 6.94 -12.72
C LYS A 261 5.58 6.45 -14.05
N LEU A 262 4.34 6.76 -14.33
CA LEU A 262 3.69 6.44 -15.61
C LEU A 262 4.37 7.15 -16.78
N ALA A 263 4.77 8.40 -16.62
CA ALA A 263 5.48 9.15 -17.63
C ALA A 263 6.87 8.57 -17.91
N ALA A 264 7.60 8.18 -16.87
CA ALA A 264 8.91 7.54 -17.00
C ALA A 264 8.83 6.16 -17.67
N ALA A 265 7.76 5.40 -17.40
CA ALA A 265 7.54 4.06 -17.93
C ALA A 265 6.82 4.02 -19.31
N ARG A 266 6.60 5.17 -19.94
CA ARG A 266 5.78 5.30 -21.14
C ARG A 266 6.17 4.34 -22.26
N GLU A 267 7.47 4.24 -22.56
CA GLU A 267 7.95 3.38 -23.66
C GLU A 267 7.69 1.89 -23.38
N ASP A 268 7.91 1.44 -22.14
CA ASP A 268 7.64 0.06 -21.73
C ASP A 268 6.15 -0.27 -21.81
N ILE A 269 5.29 0.66 -21.38
CA ILE A 269 3.83 0.50 -21.41
C ILE A 269 3.32 0.48 -22.86
N GLU A 270 3.81 1.34 -23.73
CA GLU A 270 3.45 1.36 -25.15
C GLU A 270 3.90 0.06 -25.84
N ALA A 271 5.13 -0.43 -25.57
CA ALA A 271 5.63 -1.69 -26.09
C ALA A 271 4.81 -2.89 -25.61
N TYR A 272 4.41 -2.90 -24.35
CA TYR A 272 3.54 -3.92 -23.77
C TYR A 272 2.19 -3.97 -24.47
N ALA A 273 1.58 -2.83 -24.65
CA ALA A 273 0.28 -2.70 -25.26
C ALA A 273 0.29 -2.97 -26.79
N ALA A 274 1.41 -2.74 -27.49
CA ALA A 274 1.53 -2.98 -28.94
C ALA A 274 1.74 -4.46 -29.30
N SER A 275 2.11 -5.30 -28.35
CA SER A 275 2.42 -6.72 -28.56
C SER A 275 1.21 -7.65 -28.39
N ARG A 276 0.02 -7.08 -28.18
CA ARG A 276 -1.26 -7.75 -28.01
C ARG A 276 -2.21 -7.42 -29.14
#